data_26fc65525e10bfdb81c71bbfabbb44bb
#
_entry.id   26fc65525e10bfdb81c71bbfabbb44bb
#
_cell.length_a   1.000
_cell.length_b   1.000
_cell.length_c   1.000
_cell.angle_alpha   90.00
_cell.angle_beta   90.00
_cell.angle_gamma   90.00
#
_symmetry.space_group_name_H-M   'P 1'
#
loop_
_entity.id
_entity.type
_entity.pdbx_description
1 polymer ?
#
loop_
_entity_poly.entity_id
_entity_poly.type
_entity_poly.pdbx_seq_one_letter_code
_entity_poly.pdbx_strand_id
1 'polypeptide(L)'
;MQKKLLSGLFWVLLANLIVKPFWMLGIEVGVQNTVGTEMYGFYYAIFSFTYIFNILLDLGVTNFNTRNIAQHPQLIGKHLSGILGIKIVLLGLYLMVTFGVGLLMGYGSEEFRLLGLLTLCQFLNSLILYLRSNFEGLLLFRWDSLFSVLDRVLMIVICGSMLWSPLRERFNIYWFVYAQLAAYSITAVLALAVIGNKAHLKRIRFDRRFLLVILRKSAPFALLVLLMAAYGHIDSIILRPLAGDGQAGIFAGAFRILDALSMIAYLVSVPLLPVYSRLCKNGDRQQIANSTSTVFWPMMGGAIVAALGCSLCAEPLMTLLYHENGITYAPAFRVVIFGIIPIGITYIFGTLLTAGGYLKHLNRFAAISLGLNIAVNLLLIPRYGALGSAWASLTAQSFMAVAQLALAIRLFRLPPNTFRLPQMSDIKQIIKIIKTNNDTL
;
A
#
# COMPACT_ATOMS: atom_id res chain seq x y z
N MET A 1 21.29 9.26 19.62
CA MET A 1 20.81 9.16 18.23
C MET A 1 19.71 8.10 18.09
N GLN A 2 19.90 6.89 18.59
CA GLN A 2 18.92 5.79 18.54
C GLN A 2 17.57 6.10 19.20
N LYS A 3 17.53 6.71 20.40
CA LYS A 3 16.27 7.12 21.07
C LYS A 3 15.43 8.10 20.25
N LYS A 4 16.06 9.07 19.56
CA LYS A 4 15.36 10.02 18.68
C LYS A 4 14.81 9.34 17.43
N LEU A 5 15.53 8.34 16.92
CA LEU A 5 15.11 7.55 15.75
C LEU A 5 13.92 6.66 16.09
N LEU A 6 13.99 5.93 17.21
CA LEU A 6 12.89 5.06 17.68
C LEU A 6 11.65 5.88 18.03
N SER A 7 11.80 7.01 18.73
CA SER A 7 10.69 7.92 19.04
C SER A 7 10.07 8.51 17.76
N GLY A 8 10.89 8.91 16.78
CA GLY A 8 10.38 9.41 15.49
C GLY A 8 9.58 8.35 14.72
N LEU A 9 10.12 7.13 14.61
CA LEU A 9 9.42 6.00 13.97
C LEU A 9 8.12 5.63 14.70
N PHE A 10 8.12 5.64 16.03
CA PHE A 10 6.92 5.37 16.82
C PHE A 10 5.79 6.37 16.49
N TRP A 11 6.09 7.67 16.43
CA TRP A 11 5.09 8.68 16.08
C TRP A 11 4.58 8.55 14.65
N VAL A 12 5.46 8.20 13.68
CA VAL A 12 5.03 7.91 12.30
C VAL A 12 4.06 6.74 12.27
N LEU A 13 4.40 5.64 12.97
CA LEU A 13 3.57 4.44 13.01
C LEU A 13 2.23 4.70 13.70
N LEU A 14 2.23 5.38 14.85
CA LEU A 14 1.03 5.70 15.61
C LEU A 14 0.08 6.61 14.82
N ALA A 15 0.61 7.68 14.22
CA ALA A 15 -0.19 8.59 13.41
C ALA A 15 -0.84 7.86 12.22
N ASN A 16 -0.08 7.01 11.52
CA ASN A 16 -0.62 6.24 10.41
C ASN A 16 -1.66 5.19 10.87
N LEU A 17 -1.47 4.58 12.05
CA LEU A 17 -2.40 3.58 12.60
C LEU A 17 -3.75 4.20 13.00
N ILE A 18 -3.80 5.46 13.36
CA ILE A 18 -5.05 6.15 13.73
C ILE A 18 -5.70 6.80 12.52
N VAL A 19 -4.93 7.60 11.77
CA VAL A 19 -5.47 8.44 10.70
C VAL A 19 -5.95 7.61 9.51
N LYS A 20 -5.19 6.60 9.07
CA LYS A 20 -5.55 5.83 7.88
C LYS A 20 -6.78 4.93 8.05
N PRO A 21 -6.94 4.16 9.13
CA PRO A 21 -8.18 3.41 9.35
C PRO A 21 -9.39 4.32 9.49
N PHE A 22 -9.26 5.47 10.17
CA PHE A 22 -10.34 6.45 10.24
C PHE A 22 -10.69 7.04 8.86
N TRP A 23 -9.69 7.31 8.03
CA TRP A 23 -9.88 7.69 6.63
C TRP A 23 -10.66 6.62 5.86
N MET A 24 -10.20 5.36 5.93
CA MET A 24 -10.79 4.24 5.18
C MET A 24 -12.22 3.92 5.63
N LEU A 25 -12.43 3.78 6.95
CA LEU A 25 -13.71 3.32 7.51
C LEU A 25 -14.69 4.45 7.80
N GLY A 26 -14.21 5.68 8.00
CA GLY A 26 -15.05 6.85 8.24
C GLY A 26 -15.37 7.61 6.95
N ILE A 27 -14.35 8.14 6.30
CA ILE A 27 -14.56 9.05 5.17
C ILE A 27 -14.89 8.30 3.88
N GLU A 28 -14.12 7.29 3.47
CA GLU A 28 -14.38 6.57 2.23
C GLU A 28 -15.72 5.81 2.26
N VAL A 29 -16.08 5.22 3.41
CA VAL A 29 -17.41 4.63 3.61
C VAL A 29 -18.49 5.71 3.52
N GLY A 30 -18.29 6.86 4.18
CA GLY A 30 -19.21 7.99 4.12
C GLY A 30 -19.41 8.53 2.69
N VAL A 31 -18.33 8.60 1.92
CA VAL A 31 -18.38 8.96 0.49
C VAL A 31 -19.20 7.94 -0.28
N GLN A 32 -18.91 6.65 -0.14
CA GLN A 32 -19.62 5.59 -0.86
C GLN A 32 -21.11 5.56 -0.52
N ASN A 33 -21.48 5.75 0.75
CA ASN A 33 -22.86 5.85 1.18
C ASN A 33 -23.60 7.10 0.64
N THR A 34 -22.85 8.14 0.31
CA THR A 34 -23.45 9.40 -0.19
C THR A 34 -23.57 9.42 -1.72
N VAL A 35 -22.52 8.96 -2.43
CA VAL A 35 -22.54 8.96 -3.91
C VAL A 35 -23.19 7.72 -4.51
N GLY A 36 -23.40 6.68 -3.69
CA GLY A 36 -23.94 5.39 -4.12
C GLY A 36 -22.87 4.40 -4.59
N THR A 37 -23.24 3.13 -4.57
CA THR A 37 -22.35 2.01 -4.87
C THR A 37 -21.82 2.01 -6.31
N GLU A 38 -22.67 2.36 -7.28
CA GLU A 38 -22.29 2.38 -8.71
C GLU A 38 -21.29 3.49 -9.01
N MET A 39 -21.57 4.71 -8.56
CA MET A 39 -20.68 5.85 -8.81
C MET A 39 -19.34 5.67 -8.09
N TYR A 40 -19.35 5.07 -6.88
CA TYR A 40 -18.11 4.73 -6.19
C TYR A 40 -17.33 3.62 -6.91
N GLY A 41 -18.02 2.61 -7.45
CA GLY A 41 -17.43 1.54 -8.25
C GLY A 41 -16.76 2.06 -9.53
N PHE A 42 -17.43 2.97 -10.24
CA PHE A 42 -16.89 3.69 -11.39
C PHE A 42 -15.57 4.40 -11.02
N TYR A 43 -15.58 5.19 -9.94
CA TYR A 43 -14.38 5.84 -9.41
C TYR A 43 -13.28 4.84 -9.06
N TYR A 44 -13.61 3.79 -8.30
CA TYR A 44 -12.64 2.83 -7.78
C TYR A 44 -11.96 2.02 -8.88
N ALA A 45 -12.69 1.69 -9.95
CA ALA A 45 -12.11 1.00 -11.11
C ALA A 45 -11.09 1.90 -11.84
N ILE A 46 -11.42 3.17 -12.09
CA ILE A 46 -10.50 4.12 -12.75
C ILE A 46 -9.33 4.47 -11.82
N PHE A 47 -9.58 4.62 -10.51
CA PHE A 47 -8.51 4.78 -9.52
C PHE A 47 -7.54 3.60 -9.53
N SER A 48 -8.06 2.36 -9.51
CA SER A 48 -7.25 1.14 -9.57
C SER A 48 -6.43 1.07 -10.85
N PHE A 49 -7.02 1.45 -11.99
CA PHE A 49 -6.33 1.55 -13.26
C PHE A 49 -5.16 2.55 -13.21
N THR A 50 -5.39 3.77 -12.69
CA THR A 50 -4.31 4.77 -12.56
C THR A 50 -3.23 4.32 -11.58
N TYR A 51 -3.61 3.59 -10.52
CA TYR A 51 -2.70 3.12 -9.49
C TYR A 51 -1.73 2.04 -9.99
N ILE A 52 -2.17 1.13 -10.87
CA ILE A 52 -1.29 0.11 -11.47
C ILE A 52 -0.11 0.76 -12.18
N PHE A 53 -0.35 1.82 -12.93
CA PHE A 53 0.70 2.51 -13.66
C PHE A 53 1.49 3.53 -12.83
N ASN A 54 1.14 3.75 -11.56
CA ASN A 54 1.81 4.73 -10.67
C ASN A 54 3.33 4.49 -10.56
N ILE A 55 3.78 3.23 -10.72
CA ILE A 55 5.21 2.91 -10.74
C ILE A 55 6.00 3.74 -11.78
N LEU A 56 5.35 4.12 -12.90
CA LEU A 56 5.98 4.95 -13.93
C LEU A 56 6.34 6.36 -13.42
N LEU A 57 5.64 6.85 -12.40
CA LEU A 57 5.91 8.13 -11.75
C LEU A 57 7.11 8.08 -10.80
N ASP A 58 7.56 6.90 -10.40
CA ASP A 58 8.67 6.76 -9.45
C ASP A 58 9.86 5.97 -9.97
N LEU A 59 9.63 4.84 -10.60
CA LEU A 59 10.66 3.91 -11.09
C LEU A 59 11.80 3.67 -10.09
N GLY A 60 11.50 3.74 -8.78
CA GLY A 60 12.46 3.53 -7.69
C GLY A 60 13.33 4.75 -7.34
N VAL A 61 13.01 5.92 -7.91
CA VAL A 61 13.72 7.19 -7.63
C VAL A 61 13.65 7.55 -6.15
N THR A 62 12.52 7.33 -5.51
CA THR A 62 12.30 7.61 -4.08
C THR A 62 13.28 6.83 -3.20
N ASN A 63 13.38 5.51 -3.38
CA ASN A 63 14.29 4.65 -2.61
C ASN A 63 15.76 4.98 -2.87
N PHE A 64 16.12 5.27 -4.14
CA PHE A 64 17.45 5.72 -4.49
C PHE A 64 17.79 7.02 -3.77
N ASN A 65 16.87 7.99 -3.75
CA ASN A 65 17.06 9.29 -3.13
C ASN A 65 17.27 9.18 -1.61
N THR A 66 16.42 8.43 -0.88
CA THR A 66 16.56 8.21 0.58
C THR A 66 17.98 7.71 0.89
N ARG A 67 18.43 6.66 0.17
CA ARG A 67 19.76 6.07 0.39
C ARG A 67 20.89 7.07 0.08
N ASN A 68 20.77 7.80 -1.00
CA ASN A 68 21.83 8.67 -1.47
C ASN A 68 21.96 9.92 -0.61
N ILE A 69 20.86 10.54 -0.20
CA ILE A 69 20.85 11.68 0.72
C ILE A 69 21.36 11.28 2.11
N ALA A 70 21.03 10.08 2.59
CA ALA A 70 21.55 9.57 3.85
C ALA A 70 23.09 9.42 3.84
N GLN A 71 23.69 9.06 2.67
CA GLN A 71 25.13 8.94 2.49
C GLN A 71 25.81 10.28 2.20
N HIS A 72 25.13 11.20 1.51
CA HIS A 72 25.68 12.46 1.00
C HIS A 72 24.69 13.64 1.22
N PRO A 73 24.43 14.06 2.48
CA PRO A 73 23.46 15.12 2.78
C PRO A 73 23.71 16.45 2.05
N GLN A 74 24.99 16.77 1.78
CA GLN A 74 25.41 17.97 1.09
C GLN A 74 24.93 18.07 -0.36
N LEU A 75 24.52 16.94 -0.97
CA LEU A 75 24.04 16.91 -2.36
C LEU A 75 22.56 17.20 -2.51
N ILE A 76 21.83 17.48 -1.40
CA ILE A 76 20.37 17.64 -1.41
C ILE A 76 19.88 18.66 -2.44
N GLY A 77 20.52 19.83 -2.54
CA GLY A 77 20.12 20.87 -3.50
C GLY A 77 20.24 20.44 -4.96
N LYS A 78 21.32 19.72 -5.31
CA LYS A 78 21.54 19.16 -6.65
C LYS A 78 20.54 18.05 -6.97
N HIS A 79 20.33 17.14 -6.01
CA HIS A 79 19.42 16.01 -6.16
C HIS A 79 17.95 16.47 -6.23
N LEU A 80 17.51 17.38 -5.36
CA LEU A 80 16.17 17.93 -5.38
C LEU A 80 15.85 18.56 -6.74
N SER A 81 16.74 19.41 -7.24
CA SER A 81 16.60 20.05 -8.55
C SER A 81 16.53 19.05 -9.71
N GLY A 82 17.46 18.09 -9.74
CA GLY A 82 17.54 17.10 -10.83
C GLY A 82 16.36 16.13 -10.83
N ILE A 83 15.95 15.66 -9.67
CA ILE A 83 14.86 14.68 -9.55
C ILE A 83 13.49 15.32 -9.81
N LEU A 84 13.26 16.58 -9.43
CA LEU A 84 12.06 17.30 -9.84
C LEU A 84 11.91 17.39 -11.36
N GLY A 85 13.02 17.66 -12.06
CA GLY A 85 13.03 17.61 -13.54
C GLY A 85 12.70 16.22 -14.09
N ILE A 86 13.24 15.16 -13.47
CA ILE A 86 12.94 13.77 -13.83
C ILE A 86 11.46 13.45 -13.60
N LYS A 87 10.86 13.88 -12.49
CA LYS A 87 9.45 13.66 -12.18
C LYS A 87 8.51 14.25 -13.24
N ILE A 88 8.86 15.40 -13.84
CA ILE A 88 8.07 16.00 -14.95
C ILE A 88 8.12 15.10 -16.20
N VAL A 89 9.30 14.54 -16.54
CA VAL A 89 9.43 13.61 -17.68
C VAL A 89 8.65 12.32 -17.42
N LEU A 90 8.73 11.78 -16.20
CA LEU A 90 7.97 10.59 -15.80
C LEU A 90 6.47 10.83 -15.80
N LEU A 91 6.02 12.05 -15.47
CA LEU A 91 4.60 12.43 -15.62
C LEU A 91 4.18 12.34 -17.09
N GLY A 92 4.97 12.87 -18.02
CA GLY A 92 4.69 12.78 -19.47
C GLY A 92 4.56 11.32 -19.93
N LEU A 93 5.49 10.45 -19.50
CA LEU A 93 5.44 9.00 -19.79
C LEU A 93 4.18 8.35 -19.17
N TYR A 94 3.86 8.67 -17.92
CA TYR A 94 2.71 8.15 -17.22
C TYR A 94 1.40 8.56 -17.91
N LEU A 95 1.25 9.83 -18.28
CA LEU A 95 0.10 10.32 -19.04
C LEU A 95 -0.03 9.60 -20.39
N MET A 96 1.08 9.48 -21.14
CA MET A 96 1.07 8.78 -22.42
C MET A 96 0.58 7.35 -22.30
N VAL A 97 1.07 6.60 -21.30
CA VAL A 97 0.71 5.20 -21.09
C VAL A 97 -0.74 5.08 -20.58
N THR A 98 -1.13 5.86 -19.56
CA THR A 98 -2.48 5.74 -18.97
C THR A 98 -3.56 6.17 -19.95
N PHE A 99 -3.40 7.28 -20.65
CA PHE A 99 -4.35 7.71 -21.66
C PHE A 99 -4.34 6.79 -22.90
N GLY A 100 -3.15 6.35 -23.35
CA GLY A 100 -3.05 5.42 -24.46
C GLY A 100 -3.73 4.08 -24.19
N VAL A 101 -3.52 3.48 -23.01
CA VAL A 101 -4.20 2.24 -22.62
C VAL A 101 -5.69 2.48 -22.40
N GLY A 102 -6.10 3.63 -21.84
CA GLY A 102 -7.52 4.00 -21.70
C GLY A 102 -8.24 4.08 -23.05
N LEU A 103 -7.58 4.62 -24.08
CA LEU A 103 -8.10 4.62 -25.45
C LEU A 103 -8.28 3.19 -26.01
N LEU A 104 -7.29 2.33 -25.78
CA LEU A 104 -7.38 0.94 -26.21
C LEU A 104 -8.48 0.14 -25.47
N MET A 105 -8.79 0.51 -24.23
CA MET A 105 -9.90 -0.06 -23.45
C MET A 105 -11.27 0.51 -23.84
N GLY A 106 -11.33 1.50 -24.75
CA GLY A 106 -12.58 2.11 -25.19
C GLY A 106 -13.20 3.07 -24.17
N TYR A 107 -12.40 3.72 -23.33
CA TYR A 107 -12.91 4.73 -22.38
C TYR A 107 -13.60 5.88 -23.10
N GLY A 108 -14.76 6.31 -22.58
CA GLY A 108 -15.51 7.46 -23.07
C GLY A 108 -15.07 8.80 -22.42
N SER A 109 -15.82 9.85 -22.68
CA SER A 109 -15.52 11.20 -22.21
C SER A 109 -15.53 11.34 -20.69
N GLU A 110 -16.45 10.64 -20.02
CA GLU A 110 -16.56 10.69 -18.55
C GLU A 110 -15.39 9.97 -17.87
N GLU A 111 -15.01 8.77 -18.39
CA GLU A 111 -13.84 8.07 -17.92
C GLU A 111 -12.57 8.90 -18.09
N PHE A 112 -12.38 9.53 -19.25
CA PHE A 112 -11.20 10.37 -19.48
C PHE A 112 -11.16 11.61 -18.61
N ARG A 113 -12.31 12.21 -18.30
CA ARG A 113 -12.38 13.33 -17.35
C ARG A 113 -11.93 12.92 -15.96
N LEU A 114 -12.42 11.79 -15.47
CA LEU A 114 -12.04 11.27 -14.16
C LEU A 114 -10.59 10.78 -14.16
N LEU A 115 -10.16 10.09 -15.23
CA LEU A 115 -8.78 9.64 -15.44
C LEU A 115 -7.79 10.82 -15.35
N GLY A 116 -8.08 11.95 -16.01
CA GLY A 116 -7.25 13.15 -15.97
C GLY A 116 -7.05 13.69 -14.55
N LEU A 117 -8.12 13.76 -13.76
CA LEU A 117 -8.04 14.21 -12.37
C LEU A 117 -7.27 13.22 -11.50
N LEU A 118 -7.53 11.93 -11.64
CA LEU A 118 -6.86 10.89 -10.86
C LEU A 118 -5.39 10.75 -11.22
N THR A 119 -4.99 10.93 -12.47
CA THR A 119 -3.57 10.94 -12.86
C THR A 119 -2.81 12.09 -12.21
N LEU A 120 -3.44 13.28 -12.08
CA LEU A 120 -2.85 14.39 -11.32
C LEU A 120 -2.75 14.07 -9.82
N CYS A 121 -3.76 13.44 -9.23
CA CYS A 121 -3.69 12.98 -7.84
C CYS A 121 -2.54 11.97 -7.63
N GLN A 122 -2.38 11.00 -8.53
CA GLN A 122 -1.28 10.04 -8.47
C GLN A 122 0.09 10.69 -8.62
N PHE A 123 0.22 11.67 -9.51
CA PHE A 123 1.46 12.45 -9.65
C PHE A 123 1.81 13.21 -8.37
N LEU A 124 0.85 13.92 -7.78
CA LEU A 124 1.05 14.65 -6.52
C LEU A 124 1.41 13.71 -5.37
N ASN A 125 0.75 12.57 -5.27
CA ASN A 125 1.08 11.54 -4.29
C ASN A 125 2.52 11.02 -4.48
N SER A 126 2.93 10.71 -5.72
CA SER A 126 4.30 10.30 -6.04
C SER A 126 5.32 11.41 -5.73
N LEU A 127 4.95 12.68 -5.94
CA LEU A 127 5.78 13.84 -5.58
C LEU A 127 5.93 13.96 -4.06
N ILE A 128 4.84 13.80 -3.28
CA ILE A 128 4.88 13.81 -1.82
C ILE A 128 5.80 12.72 -1.29
N LEU A 129 5.68 11.48 -1.79
CA LEU A 129 6.56 10.37 -1.40
C LEU A 129 8.03 10.68 -1.69
N TYR A 130 8.33 11.27 -2.85
CA TYR A 130 9.67 11.72 -3.17
C TYR A 130 10.17 12.83 -2.22
N LEU A 131 9.34 13.84 -1.94
CA LEU A 131 9.73 14.92 -1.01
C LEU A 131 9.98 14.36 0.40
N ARG A 132 9.17 13.41 0.86
CA ARG A 132 9.36 12.70 2.12
C ARG A 132 10.66 11.92 2.18
N SER A 133 11.09 11.30 1.08
CA SER A 133 12.35 10.57 1.01
C SER A 133 13.59 11.45 1.33
N ASN A 134 13.49 12.77 1.12
CA ASN A 134 14.53 13.72 1.53
C ASN A 134 14.53 13.94 3.04
N PHE A 135 13.35 14.01 3.69
CA PHE A 135 13.27 14.09 5.15
C PHE A 135 13.80 12.82 5.81
N GLU A 136 13.47 11.64 5.27
CA GLU A 136 13.99 10.35 5.72
C GLU A 136 15.52 10.30 5.59
N GLY A 137 16.05 10.67 4.41
CA GLY A 137 17.50 10.70 4.16
C GLY A 137 18.26 11.67 5.07
N LEU A 138 17.67 12.79 5.45
CA LEU A 138 18.21 13.74 6.40
C LEU A 138 17.92 13.40 7.87
N LEU A 139 17.28 12.26 8.15
CA LEU A 139 16.84 11.83 9.49
C LEU A 139 15.91 12.83 10.19
N LEU A 140 15.13 13.57 9.42
CA LEU A 140 14.16 14.57 9.89
C LEU A 140 12.78 13.92 10.13
N PHE A 141 12.72 12.90 10.98
CA PHE A 141 11.55 12.06 11.20
C PHE A 141 10.29 12.80 11.64
N ARG A 142 10.40 13.94 12.33
CA ARG A 142 9.24 14.75 12.70
C ARG A 142 8.51 15.32 11.48
N TRP A 143 9.25 15.80 10.48
CA TRP A 143 8.70 16.30 9.23
C TRP A 143 8.14 15.15 8.37
N ASP A 144 8.87 14.04 8.30
CA ASP A 144 8.37 12.86 7.61
C ASP A 144 7.06 12.35 8.22
N SER A 145 6.97 12.27 9.56
CA SER A 145 5.76 11.89 10.28
C SER A 145 4.58 12.80 9.94
N LEU A 146 4.80 14.12 9.99
CA LEU A 146 3.76 15.10 9.67
C LEU A 146 3.25 14.92 8.23
N PHE A 147 4.16 14.90 7.25
CA PHE A 147 3.80 14.78 5.84
C PHE A 147 3.30 13.38 5.45
N SER A 148 3.48 12.36 6.29
CA SER A 148 2.96 11.01 6.06
C SER A 148 1.46 10.87 6.28
N VAL A 149 0.85 11.81 7.00
CA VAL A 149 -0.57 11.78 7.34
C VAL A 149 -1.31 13.08 6.98
N LEU A 150 -0.59 14.16 6.65
CA LEU A 150 -1.19 15.49 6.43
C LEU A 150 -2.22 15.47 5.31
N ASP A 151 -1.93 14.78 4.20
CA ASP A 151 -2.85 14.60 3.09
C ASP A 151 -4.17 13.95 3.55
N ARG A 152 -4.10 12.92 4.39
CA ARG A 152 -5.26 12.21 4.92
C ARG A 152 -6.02 13.06 5.93
N VAL A 153 -5.33 13.79 6.80
CA VAL A 153 -5.96 14.72 7.73
C VAL A 153 -6.72 15.81 6.99
N LEU A 154 -6.11 16.42 5.95
CA LEU A 154 -6.78 17.41 5.10
C LEU A 154 -8.01 16.82 4.42
N MET A 155 -7.92 15.59 3.87
CA MET A 155 -9.05 14.90 3.29
C MET A 155 -10.17 14.66 4.31
N ILE A 156 -9.83 14.22 5.53
CA ILE A 156 -10.79 14.03 6.62
C ILE A 156 -11.51 15.34 6.93
N VAL A 157 -10.79 16.44 7.02
CA VAL A 157 -11.37 17.75 7.30
C VAL A 157 -12.26 18.22 6.13
N ILE A 158 -11.76 18.19 4.89
CA ILE A 158 -12.49 18.69 3.72
C ILE A 158 -13.72 17.81 3.45
N CYS A 159 -13.55 16.50 3.31
CA CYS A 159 -14.67 15.59 3.03
C CYS A 159 -15.62 15.49 4.23
N GLY A 160 -15.09 15.46 5.46
CA GLY A 160 -15.91 15.41 6.68
C GLY A 160 -16.78 16.65 6.80
N SER A 161 -16.24 17.85 6.56
CA SER A 161 -17.03 19.08 6.58
C SER A 161 -18.16 19.10 5.54
N MET A 162 -18.00 18.40 4.42
CA MET A 162 -19.04 18.29 3.37
C MET A 162 -20.05 17.19 3.69
N LEU A 163 -19.59 16.02 4.13
CA LEU A 163 -20.43 14.84 4.40
C LEU A 163 -21.35 15.04 5.61
N TRP A 164 -20.90 15.82 6.61
CA TRP A 164 -21.66 16.07 7.86
C TRP A 164 -22.32 17.45 7.92
N SER A 165 -22.48 18.11 6.76
CA SER A 165 -23.15 19.38 6.62
C SER A 165 -24.33 19.29 5.62
N PRO A 166 -25.17 20.33 5.48
CA PRO A 166 -26.20 20.38 4.44
C PRO A 166 -25.70 20.26 3.01
N LEU A 167 -24.37 20.41 2.79
CA LEU A 167 -23.71 20.20 1.49
C LEU A 167 -23.70 18.74 1.04
N ARG A 168 -24.05 17.79 1.91
CA ARG A 168 -24.12 16.36 1.59
C ARG A 168 -25.02 16.07 0.39
N GLU A 169 -26.15 16.75 0.23
CA GLU A 169 -27.08 16.56 -0.90
C GLU A 169 -26.45 16.91 -2.26
N ARG A 170 -25.48 17.82 -2.29
CA ARG A 170 -24.74 18.22 -3.49
C ARG A 170 -23.44 17.46 -3.69
N PHE A 171 -23.06 16.61 -2.72
CA PHE A 171 -21.81 15.89 -2.76
C PHE A 171 -21.85 14.82 -3.84
N ASN A 172 -20.84 14.81 -4.72
CA ASN A 172 -20.68 13.82 -5.77
C ASN A 172 -19.22 13.35 -5.84
N ILE A 173 -18.95 12.35 -6.66
CA ILE A 173 -17.62 11.75 -6.76
C ILE A 173 -16.52 12.73 -7.21
N TYR A 174 -16.86 13.72 -8.02
CA TYR A 174 -15.91 14.73 -8.45
C TYR A 174 -15.49 15.66 -7.30
N TRP A 175 -16.39 15.99 -6.37
CA TRP A 175 -16.04 16.73 -5.16
C TRP A 175 -15.04 15.97 -4.30
N PHE A 176 -15.22 14.66 -4.20
CA PHE A 176 -14.24 13.79 -3.51
C PHE A 176 -12.87 13.85 -4.17
N VAL A 177 -12.80 13.76 -5.50
CA VAL A 177 -11.54 13.84 -6.25
C VAL A 177 -10.92 15.23 -6.19
N TYR A 178 -11.72 16.30 -6.22
CA TYR A 178 -11.23 17.67 -6.04
C TYR A 178 -10.67 17.89 -4.62
N ALA A 179 -11.35 17.37 -3.60
CA ALA A 179 -10.84 17.38 -2.23
C ALA A 179 -9.48 16.67 -2.12
N GLN A 180 -9.35 15.50 -2.79
CA GLN A 180 -8.11 14.75 -2.87
C GLN A 180 -7.00 15.53 -3.58
N LEU A 181 -7.33 16.17 -4.71
CA LEU A 181 -6.40 17.01 -5.46
C LEU A 181 -5.92 18.20 -4.61
N ALA A 182 -6.85 18.87 -3.91
CA ALA A 182 -6.54 19.99 -3.02
C ALA A 182 -5.64 19.55 -1.85
N ALA A 183 -6.00 18.47 -1.16
CA ALA A 183 -5.21 17.95 -0.03
C ALA A 183 -3.79 17.55 -0.44
N TYR A 184 -3.64 16.85 -1.56
CA TYR A 184 -2.33 16.49 -2.11
C TYR A 184 -1.54 17.70 -2.58
N SER A 185 -2.19 18.69 -3.22
CA SER A 185 -1.53 19.93 -3.65
C SER A 185 -1.00 20.74 -2.46
N ILE A 186 -1.81 20.92 -1.42
CA ILE A 186 -1.41 21.63 -0.20
C ILE A 186 -0.23 20.90 0.45
N THR A 187 -0.33 19.58 0.62
CA THR A 187 0.73 18.76 1.23
C THR A 187 2.03 18.83 0.42
N ALA A 188 1.95 18.73 -0.92
CA ALA A 188 3.12 18.79 -1.80
C ALA A 188 3.79 20.19 -1.75
N VAL A 189 2.99 21.27 -1.78
CA VAL A 189 3.50 22.65 -1.69
C VAL A 189 4.20 22.89 -0.35
N LEU A 190 3.58 22.47 0.77
CA LEU A 190 4.16 22.64 2.09
C LEU A 190 5.45 21.79 2.25
N ALA A 191 5.45 20.54 1.79
CA ALA A 191 6.63 19.69 1.84
C ALA A 191 7.76 20.26 0.97
N LEU A 192 7.43 20.77 -0.24
CA LEU A 192 8.39 21.40 -1.13
C LEU A 192 8.96 22.69 -0.53
N ALA A 193 8.12 23.52 0.10
CA ALA A 193 8.56 24.76 0.77
C ALA A 193 9.55 24.46 1.89
N VAL A 194 9.26 23.47 2.75
CA VAL A 194 10.15 23.09 3.86
C VAL A 194 11.48 22.53 3.35
N ILE A 195 11.45 21.58 2.40
CA ILE A 195 12.68 20.96 1.90
C ILE A 195 13.43 21.87 0.94
N GLY A 196 12.74 22.67 0.14
CA GLY A 196 13.31 23.64 -0.79
C GLY A 196 14.12 24.73 -0.08
N ASN A 197 13.62 25.24 1.05
CA ASN A 197 14.36 26.18 1.88
C ASN A 197 15.65 25.56 2.45
N LYS A 198 15.58 24.30 2.92
CA LYS A 198 16.76 23.57 3.41
C LYS A 198 17.78 23.25 2.32
N ALA A 199 17.29 22.94 1.13
CA ALA A 199 18.11 22.57 -0.03
C ALA A 199 18.63 23.79 -0.82
N HIS A 200 18.24 25.02 -0.45
CA HIS A 200 18.53 26.23 -1.23
C HIS A 200 18.17 26.08 -2.71
N LEU A 201 16.97 25.57 -3.00
CA LEU A 201 16.50 25.27 -4.35
C LEU A 201 16.40 26.59 -5.15
N LYS A 202 17.28 26.77 -6.13
CA LYS A 202 17.28 27.98 -7.00
C LYS A 202 16.64 27.73 -8.35
N ARG A 203 16.87 26.58 -8.96
CA ARG A 203 16.37 26.20 -10.31
C ARG A 203 16.16 24.69 -10.43
N ILE A 204 15.14 24.28 -11.17
CA ILE A 204 14.95 22.89 -11.58
C ILE A 204 15.84 22.61 -12.78
N ARG A 205 16.61 21.51 -12.72
CA ARG A 205 17.52 21.10 -13.81
C ARG A 205 17.17 19.69 -14.24
N PHE A 206 17.22 19.44 -15.55
CA PHE A 206 17.09 18.10 -16.10
C PHE A 206 18.48 17.59 -16.51
N ASP A 207 18.86 16.43 -15.98
CA ASP A 207 20.12 15.74 -16.35
C ASP A 207 19.78 14.35 -16.88
N ARG A 208 19.90 14.18 -18.21
CA ARG A 208 19.63 12.94 -18.92
C ARG A 208 20.53 11.79 -18.44
N ARG A 209 21.82 12.07 -18.14
CA ARG A 209 22.77 11.03 -17.67
C ARG A 209 22.36 10.53 -16.29
N PHE A 210 21.97 11.45 -15.42
CA PHE A 210 21.48 11.14 -14.08
C PHE A 210 20.19 10.29 -14.12
N LEU A 211 19.23 10.64 -15.00
CA LEU A 211 18.03 9.84 -15.24
C LEU A 211 18.38 8.40 -15.63
N LEU A 212 19.23 8.20 -16.64
CA LEU A 212 19.58 6.86 -17.13
C LEU A 212 20.26 6.00 -16.05
N VAL A 213 21.13 6.60 -15.24
CA VAL A 213 21.77 5.90 -14.11
C VAL A 213 20.75 5.44 -13.08
N ILE A 214 19.78 6.31 -12.72
CA ILE A 214 18.72 5.96 -11.77
C ILE A 214 17.86 4.83 -12.33
N LEU A 215 17.35 4.99 -13.56
CA LEU A 215 16.47 4.00 -14.20
C LEU A 215 17.12 2.61 -14.25
N ARG A 216 18.38 2.54 -14.65
CA ARG A 216 19.12 1.27 -14.73
C ARG A 216 19.28 0.58 -13.38
N LYS A 217 19.49 1.36 -12.31
CA LYS A 217 19.65 0.81 -10.95
C LYS A 217 18.32 0.40 -10.31
N SER A 218 17.23 1.03 -10.69
CA SER A 218 15.90 0.85 -10.07
C SER A 218 14.99 -0.13 -10.83
N ALA A 219 15.27 -0.43 -12.11
CA ALA A 219 14.45 -1.29 -12.96
C ALA A 219 14.06 -2.66 -12.34
N PRO A 220 14.95 -3.41 -11.66
CA PRO A 220 14.56 -4.69 -11.05
C PRO A 220 13.50 -4.56 -9.94
N PHE A 221 13.54 -3.46 -9.20
CA PHE A 221 12.54 -3.17 -8.16
C PHE A 221 11.25 -2.63 -8.76
N ALA A 222 11.33 -1.86 -9.84
CA ALA A 222 10.16 -1.33 -10.54
C ALA A 222 9.23 -2.45 -11.03
N LEU A 223 9.78 -3.54 -11.58
CA LEU A 223 9.00 -4.69 -12.00
C LEU A 223 8.23 -5.34 -10.83
N LEU A 224 8.87 -5.51 -9.68
CA LEU A 224 8.19 -6.06 -8.49
C LEU A 224 7.04 -5.16 -8.05
N VAL A 225 7.28 -3.85 -7.99
CA VAL A 225 6.25 -2.88 -7.57
C VAL A 225 5.10 -2.86 -8.56
N LEU A 226 5.37 -2.92 -9.88
CA LEU A 226 4.33 -3.01 -10.92
C LEU A 226 3.48 -4.28 -10.75
N LEU A 227 4.13 -5.43 -10.60
CA LEU A 227 3.42 -6.71 -10.43
C LEU A 227 2.58 -6.73 -9.15
N MET A 228 3.09 -6.15 -8.05
CA MET A 228 2.35 -6.04 -6.79
C MET A 228 1.18 -5.06 -6.90
N ALA A 229 1.35 -3.92 -7.59
CA ALA A 229 0.27 -2.98 -7.83
C ALA A 229 -0.82 -3.60 -8.73
N ALA A 230 -0.42 -4.27 -9.81
CA ALA A 230 -1.35 -4.98 -10.69
C ALA A 230 -2.11 -6.07 -9.92
N TYR A 231 -1.40 -6.91 -9.19
CA TYR A 231 -1.97 -7.95 -8.36
C TYR A 231 -3.00 -7.43 -7.32
N GLY A 232 -2.76 -6.26 -6.72
CA GLY A 232 -3.67 -5.68 -5.73
C GLY A 232 -4.88 -4.94 -6.30
N HIS A 233 -4.88 -4.57 -7.59
CA HIS A 233 -5.90 -3.68 -8.16
C HIS A 233 -6.55 -4.20 -9.45
N ILE A 234 -6.08 -5.32 -10.02
CA ILE A 234 -6.58 -5.85 -11.30
C ILE A 234 -8.03 -6.31 -11.20
N ASP A 235 -8.45 -6.78 -10.03
CA ASP A 235 -9.81 -7.26 -9.77
C ASP A 235 -10.87 -6.26 -10.20
N SER A 236 -10.76 -5.00 -9.74
CA SER A 236 -11.73 -3.95 -10.05
C SER A 236 -11.73 -3.53 -11.52
N ILE A 237 -10.57 -3.63 -12.18
CA ILE A 237 -10.44 -3.31 -13.60
C ILE A 237 -11.13 -4.36 -14.46
N ILE A 238 -11.04 -5.64 -14.09
CA ILE A 238 -11.71 -6.73 -14.80
C ILE A 238 -13.20 -6.79 -14.43
N LEU A 239 -13.53 -6.51 -13.18
CA LEU A 239 -14.90 -6.62 -12.66
C LEU A 239 -15.85 -5.62 -13.34
N ARG A 240 -15.39 -4.37 -13.53
CA ARG A 240 -16.20 -3.31 -14.12
C ARG A 240 -16.76 -3.67 -15.52
N PRO A 241 -15.96 -4.04 -16.52
CA PRO A 241 -16.47 -4.38 -17.86
C PRO A 241 -17.27 -5.68 -17.90
N LEU A 242 -17.05 -6.63 -16.97
CA LEU A 242 -17.73 -7.93 -16.98
C LEU A 242 -19.03 -7.95 -16.15
N ALA A 243 -19.13 -7.13 -15.09
CA ALA A 243 -20.23 -7.17 -14.14
C ALA A 243 -20.83 -5.80 -13.78
N GLY A 244 -20.24 -4.72 -14.30
CA GLY A 244 -20.74 -3.35 -14.10
C GLY A 244 -20.17 -2.63 -12.87
N ASP A 245 -20.46 -1.33 -12.82
CA ASP A 245 -19.95 -0.41 -11.79
C ASP A 245 -20.46 -0.77 -10.38
N GLY A 246 -21.71 -1.23 -10.25
CA GLY A 246 -22.27 -1.66 -8.97
C GLY A 246 -21.49 -2.80 -8.31
N GLN A 247 -21.11 -3.83 -9.10
CA GLN A 247 -20.32 -4.95 -8.59
C GLN A 247 -18.89 -4.51 -8.21
N ALA A 248 -18.30 -3.60 -8.97
CA ALA A 248 -17.00 -3.01 -8.62
C ALA A 248 -17.08 -2.22 -7.31
N GLY A 249 -18.17 -1.50 -7.07
CA GLY A 249 -18.43 -0.79 -5.81
C GLY A 249 -18.64 -1.74 -4.63
N ILE A 250 -19.37 -2.85 -4.82
CA ILE A 250 -19.53 -3.91 -3.80
C ILE A 250 -18.18 -4.50 -3.43
N PHE A 251 -17.37 -4.86 -4.42
CA PHE A 251 -16.03 -5.41 -4.18
C PHE A 251 -15.14 -4.42 -3.43
N ALA A 252 -15.09 -3.15 -3.85
CA ALA A 252 -14.32 -2.10 -3.19
C ALA A 252 -14.72 -1.92 -1.72
N GLY A 253 -16.02 -1.92 -1.44
CA GLY A 253 -16.54 -1.81 -0.07
C GLY A 253 -16.22 -3.04 0.78
N ALA A 254 -16.37 -4.24 0.23
CA ALA A 254 -16.03 -5.50 0.92
C ALA A 254 -14.53 -5.59 1.24
N PHE A 255 -13.65 -5.09 0.34
CA PHE A 255 -12.20 -5.17 0.50
C PHE A 255 -11.65 -4.20 1.57
N ARG A 256 -12.40 -3.16 1.91
CA ARG A 256 -11.95 -2.04 2.75
C ARG A 256 -11.53 -2.43 4.17
N ILE A 257 -12.27 -3.33 4.81
CA ILE A 257 -11.89 -3.82 6.15
C ILE A 257 -10.61 -4.67 6.07
N LEU A 258 -10.46 -5.49 5.01
CA LEU A 258 -9.23 -6.25 4.79
C LEU A 258 -8.02 -5.31 4.61
N ASP A 259 -8.17 -4.23 3.84
CA ASP A 259 -7.12 -3.21 3.65
C ASP A 259 -6.73 -2.56 4.98
N ALA A 260 -7.72 -2.17 5.79
CA ALA A 260 -7.47 -1.57 7.09
C ALA A 260 -6.73 -2.53 8.04
N LEU A 261 -7.12 -3.80 8.08
CA LEU A 261 -6.46 -4.83 8.90
C LEU A 261 -5.07 -5.19 8.36
N SER A 262 -4.88 -5.22 7.04
CA SER A 262 -3.58 -5.52 6.43
C SER A 262 -2.51 -4.48 6.75
N MET A 263 -2.90 -3.24 7.11
CA MET A 263 -1.97 -2.24 7.63
C MET A 263 -1.29 -2.69 8.93
N ILE A 264 -1.97 -3.44 9.79
CA ILE A 264 -1.39 -3.99 11.02
C ILE A 264 -0.28 -4.97 10.65
N ALA A 265 -0.55 -5.88 9.70
CA ALA A 265 0.44 -6.83 9.20
C ALA A 265 1.66 -6.14 8.57
N TYR A 266 1.42 -5.07 7.79
CA TYR A 266 2.48 -4.22 7.24
C TYR A 266 3.34 -3.59 8.34
N LEU A 267 2.73 -2.96 9.35
CA LEU A 267 3.45 -2.30 10.45
C LEU A 267 4.32 -3.27 11.25
N VAL A 268 3.87 -4.52 11.44
CA VAL A 268 4.66 -5.59 12.05
C VAL A 268 5.84 -5.98 11.16
N SER A 269 5.68 -5.97 9.84
CA SER A 269 6.73 -6.38 8.89
C SER A 269 7.85 -5.37 8.71
N VAL A 270 7.58 -4.06 8.87
CA VAL A 270 8.57 -2.98 8.67
C VAL A 270 9.84 -3.19 9.49
N PRO A 271 9.80 -3.43 10.81
CA PRO A 271 11.00 -3.67 11.61
C PRO A 271 11.68 -5.02 11.32
N LEU A 272 10.99 -5.97 10.70
CA LEU A 272 11.58 -7.28 10.37
C LEU A 272 12.63 -7.20 9.26
N LEU A 273 12.48 -6.29 8.31
CA LEU A 273 13.40 -6.18 7.18
C LEU A 273 14.86 -5.93 7.60
N PRO A 274 15.19 -4.95 8.45
CA PRO A 274 16.55 -4.75 8.92
C PRO A 274 17.06 -5.91 9.81
N VAL A 275 16.18 -6.51 10.62
CA VAL A 275 16.53 -7.66 11.46
C VAL A 275 16.92 -8.85 10.57
N TYR A 276 16.07 -9.25 9.63
CA TYR A 276 16.34 -10.33 8.70
C TYR A 276 17.58 -10.07 7.83
N SER A 277 17.76 -8.82 7.35
CA SER A 277 18.94 -8.47 6.55
C SER A 277 20.24 -8.68 7.31
N ARG A 278 20.27 -8.33 8.60
CA ARG A 278 21.43 -8.57 9.48
C ARG A 278 21.66 -10.06 9.72
N LEU A 279 20.60 -10.81 10.04
CA LEU A 279 20.68 -12.26 10.31
C LEU A 279 21.06 -13.05 9.05
N CYS A 280 20.54 -12.70 7.89
CA CYS A 280 20.90 -13.30 6.61
C CYS A 280 22.39 -13.07 6.28
N LYS A 281 22.91 -11.86 6.54
CA LYS A 281 24.32 -11.53 6.33
C LYS A 281 25.24 -12.37 7.23
N ASN A 282 24.82 -12.61 8.48
CA ASN A 282 25.58 -13.42 9.45
C ASN A 282 25.43 -14.94 9.23
N GLY A 283 24.48 -15.38 8.39
CA GLY A 283 24.20 -16.80 8.17
C GLY A 283 23.54 -17.52 9.36
N ASP A 284 23.01 -16.78 10.33
CA ASP A 284 22.46 -17.34 11.59
C ASP A 284 21.02 -17.85 11.40
N ARG A 285 20.91 -19.09 10.93
CA ARG A 285 19.62 -19.74 10.64
C ARG A 285 18.76 -19.92 11.89
N GLN A 286 19.38 -20.19 13.04
CA GLN A 286 18.64 -20.40 14.28
C GLN A 286 17.97 -19.10 14.75
N GLN A 287 18.67 -17.99 14.68
CA GLN A 287 18.08 -16.69 15.01
C GLN A 287 17.02 -16.24 13.99
N ILE A 288 17.18 -16.58 12.69
CA ILE A 288 16.13 -16.37 11.70
C ILE A 288 14.88 -17.16 12.09
N ALA A 289 15.00 -18.43 12.43
CA ALA A 289 13.89 -19.27 12.85
C ALA A 289 13.21 -18.74 14.11
N ASN A 290 13.97 -18.36 15.13
CA ASN A 290 13.45 -17.80 16.38
C ASN A 290 12.73 -16.46 16.15
N SER A 291 13.33 -15.54 15.38
CA SER A 291 12.70 -14.25 15.04
C SER A 291 11.42 -14.43 14.24
N THR A 292 11.40 -15.40 13.32
CA THR A 292 10.20 -15.74 12.54
C THR A 292 9.11 -16.33 13.43
N SER A 293 9.42 -17.28 14.29
CA SER A 293 8.48 -17.91 15.23
C SER A 293 7.83 -16.88 16.17
N THR A 294 8.63 -15.93 16.66
CA THR A 294 8.17 -14.86 17.56
C THR A 294 7.05 -14.02 16.96
N VAL A 295 7.12 -13.76 15.65
CA VAL A 295 6.16 -12.90 14.96
C VAL A 295 5.03 -13.70 14.30
N PHE A 296 5.33 -14.92 13.86
CA PHE A 296 4.39 -15.75 13.09
C PHE A 296 3.11 -16.05 13.88
N TRP A 297 3.21 -16.53 15.11
CA TRP A 297 2.02 -16.95 15.85
C TRP A 297 1.12 -15.79 16.32
N PRO A 298 1.63 -14.69 16.89
CA PRO A 298 0.79 -13.53 17.18
C PRO A 298 0.07 -13.01 15.95
N MET A 299 0.76 -12.97 14.81
CA MET A 299 0.21 -12.48 13.55
C MET A 299 -0.83 -13.44 12.98
N MET A 300 -0.54 -14.74 12.93
CA MET A 300 -1.47 -15.75 12.43
C MET A 300 -2.67 -15.94 13.36
N GLY A 301 -2.44 -15.99 14.67
CA GLY A 301 -3.53 -16.07 15.65
C GLY A 301 -4.47 -14.88 15.54
N GLY A 302 -3.93 -13.66 15.49
CA GLY A 302 -4.71 -12.45 15.25
C GLY A 302 -5.46 -12.47 13.92
N ALA A 303 -4.80 -12.89 12.83
CA ALA A 303 -5.42 -12.98 11.51
C ALA A 303 -6.55 -14.01 11.46
N ILE A 304 -6.37 -15.18 12.08
CA ILE A 304 -7.42 -16.23 12.13
C ILE A 304 -8.62 -15.74 12.96
N VAL A 305 -8.38 -15.16 14.13
CA VAL A 305 -9.45 -14.62 14.98
C VAL A 305 -10.20 -13.50 14.25
N ALA A 306 -9.48 -12.58 13.59
CA ALA A 306 -10.09 -11.51 12.81
C ALA A 306 -10.89 -12.05 11.62
N ALA A 307 -10.34 -13.02 10.86
CA ALA A 307 -11.02 -13.62 9.71
C ALA A 307 -12.31 -14.33 10.13
N LEU A 308 -12.25 -15.17 11.16
CA LEU A 308 -13.42 -15.91 11.67
C LEU A 308 -14.45 -14.96 12.29
N GLY A 309 -14.02 -14.04 13.17
CA GLY A 309 -14.91 -13.10 13.83
C GLY A 309 -15.61 -12.17 12.83
N CYS A 310 -14.86 -11.58 11.89
CA CYS A 310 -15.45 -10.71 10.87
C CYS A 310 -16.32 -11.49 9.87
N SER A 311 -15.95 -12.74 9.51
CA SER A 311 -16.76 -13.57 8.62
C SER A 311 -18.11 -13.98 9.25
N LEU A 312 -18.10 -14.35 10.55
CA LEU A 312 -19.33 -14.65 11.29
C LEU A 312 -20.22 -13.42 11.46
N CYS A 313 -19.62 -12.26 11.69
CA CYS A 313 -20.31 -10.99 11.82
C CYS A 313 -20.40 -10.19 10.50
N ALA A 314 -20.31 -10.85 9.34
CA ALA A 314 -20.22 -10.15 8.05
C ALA A 314 -21.46 -9.28 7.76
N GLU A 315 -22.66 -9.81 7.97
CA GLU A 315 -23.90 -9.05 7.74
C GLU A 315 -24.03 -7.84 8.68
N PRO A 316 -23.94 -7.98 10.01
CA PRO A 316 -24.02 -6.82 10.90
C PRO A 316 -22.91 -5.81 10.68
N LEU A 317 -21.68 -6.24 10.35
CA LEU A 317 -20.57 -5.32 10.05
C LEU A 317 -20.81 -4.54 8.77
N MET A 318 -21.25 -5.20 7.70
CA MET A 318 -21.50 -4.54 6.42
C MET A 318 -22.74 -3.63 6.51
N THR A 319 -23.79 -4.04 7.24
CA THR A 319 -24.96 -3.20 7.48
C THR A 319 -24.63 -1.98 8.34
N LEU A 320 -23.76 -2.13 9.33
CA LEU A 320 -23.27 -0.99 10.12
C LEU A 320 -22.53 0.04 9.24
N LEU A 321 -21.74 -0.43 8.28
CA LEU A 321 -20.95 0.45 7.40
C LEU A 321 -21.77 1.01 6.23
N TYR A 322 -22.59 0.18 5.59
CA TYR A 322 -23.27 0.50 4.32
C TYR A 322 -24.80 0.55 4.43
N HIS A 323 -25.33 0.60 5.66
CA HIS A 323 -26.75 0.69 5.98
C HIS A 323 -27.57 -0.41 5.28
N GLU A 324 -28.70 -0.07 4.69
CA GLU A 324 -29.62 -1.04 4.05
C GLU A 324 -28.98 -1.86 2.92
N ASN A 325 -27.97 -1.31 2.24
CA ASN A 325 -27.23 -2.01 1.20
C ASN A 325 -26.17 -2.98 1.73
N GLY A 326 -25.92 -3.00 3.05
CA GLY A 326 -24.86 -3.79 3.67
C GLY A 326 -24.96 -5.29 3.40
N ILE A 327 -26.17 -5.84 3.29
CA ILE A 327 -26.41 -7.25 3.01
C ILE A 327 -25.79 -7.68 1.67
N THR A 328 -25.79 -6.82 0.67
CA THR A 328 -25.21 -7.13 -0.67
C THR A 328 -23.69 -7.25 -0.65
N TYR A 329 -23.02 -6.62 0.31
CA TYR A 329 -21.57 -6.69 0.47
C TYR A 329 -21.11 -7.93 1.25
N ALA A 330 -21.98 -8.46 2.12
CA ALA A 330 -21.63 -9.53 3.05
C ALA A 330 -21.10 -10.81 2.39
N PRO A 331 -21.65 -11.33 1.26
CA PRO A 331 -21.11 -12.52 0.62
C PRO A 331 -19.68 -12.36 0.13
N ALA A 332 -19.36 -11.24 -0.53
CA ALA A 332 -18.00 -10.94 -0.99
C ALA A 332 -17.06 -10.71 0.20
N PHE A 333 -17.50 -9.99 1.23
CA PHE A 333 -16.73 -9.72 2.43
C PHE A 333 -16.37 -10.99 3.21
N ARG A 334 -17.30 -11.94 3.34
CA ARG A 334 -17.05 -13.24 4.00
C ARG A 334 -15.86 -13.98 3.38
N VAL A 335 -15.66 -13.87 2.08
CA VAL A 335 -14.54 -14.50 1.38
C VAL A 335 -13.28 -13.67 1.47
N VAL A 336 -13.39 -12.36 1.15
CA VAL A 336 -12.25 -11.43 1.12
C VAL A 336 -11.51 -11.39 2.46
N ILE A 337 -12.23 -11.40 3.60
CA ILE A 337 -11.62 -11.26 4.92
C ILE A 337 -10.64 -12.37 5.27
N PHE A 338 -10.81 -13.58 4.72
CA PHE A 338 -9.83 -14.65 4.87
C PHE A 338 -8.49 -14.33 4.20
N GLY A 339 -8.45 -13.34 3.31
CA GLY A 339 -7.22 -12.82 2.73
C GLY A 339 -6.20 -12.27 3.75
N ILE A 340 -6.65 -11.91 4.97
CA ILE A 340 -5.74 -11.44 6.02
C ILE A 340 -4.71 -12.51 6.43
N ILE A 341 -5.06 -13.79 6.32
CA ILE A 341 -4.17 -14.92 6.65
C ILE A 341 -3.02 -15.00 5.63
N PRO A 342 -3.26 -15.18 4.32
CA PRO A 342 -2.19 -15.20 3.33
C PRO A 342 -1.43 -13.87 3.24
N ILE A 343 -2.07 -12.72 3.46
CA ILE A 343 -1.40 -11.43 3.54
C ILE A 343 -0.38 -11.42 4.68
N GLY A 344 -0.75 -11.90 5.86
CA GLY A 344 0.16 -12.01 7.00
C GLY A 344 1.38 -12.88 6.70
N ILE A 345 1.17 -14.05 6.09
CA ILE A 345 2.25 -14.94 5.64
C ILE A 345 3.17 -14.23 4.65
N THR A 346 2.58 -13.52 3.68
CA THR A 346 3.32 -12.77 2.65
C THR A 346 4.18 -11.66 3.27
N TYR A 347 3.69 -10.94 4.26
CA TYR A 347 4.46 -9.91 4.94
C TYR A 347 5.65 -10.47 5.72
N ILE A 348 5.52 -11.62 6.37
CA ILE A 348 6.64 -12.26 7.11
C ILE A 348 7.67 -12.83 6.12
N PHE A 349 7.24 -13.75 5.26
CA PHE A 349 8.16 -14.52 4.41
C PHE A 349 8.63 -13.76 3.18
N GLY A 350 7.80 -12.86 2.62
CA GLY A 350 8.19 -11.93 1.57
C GLY A 350 9.28 -10.98 2.05
N THR A 351 9.19 -10.48 3.30
CA THR A 351 10.23 -9.66 3.92
C THR A 351 11.51 -10.45 4.14
N LEU A 352 11.42 -11.70 4.61
CA LEU A 352 12.58 -12.59 4.78
C LEU A 352 13.28 -12.88 3.44
N LEU A 353 12.53 -13.22 2.40
CA LEU A 353 13.05 -13.47 1.06
C LEU A 353 13.67 -12.21 0.43
N THR A 354 13.08 -11.05 0.68
CA THR A 354 13.62 -9.74 0.25
C THR A 354 14.95 -9.46 0.94
N ALA A 355 15.02 -9.67 2.25
CA ALA A 355 16.25 -9.52 3.05
C ALA A 355 17.37 -10.48 2.60
N GLY A 356 17.00 -11.69 2.19
CA GLY A 356 17.92 -12.69 1.64
C GLY A 356 18.33 -12.45 0.18
N GLY A 357 17.77 -11.43 -0.50
CA GLY A 357 18.11 -11.09 -1.89
C GLY A 357 17.40 -11.93 -2.96
N TYR A 358 16.35 -12.66 -2.61
CA TYR A 358 15.64 -13.58 -3.54
C TYR A 358 14.55 -12.88 -4.38
N LEU A 359 14.76 -11.62 -4.78
CA LEU A 359 13.79 -10.81 -5.54
C LEU A 359 13.32 -11.47 -6.85
N LYS A 360 14.21 -12.21 -7.53
CA LYS A 360 13.84 -12.91 -8.78
C LYS A 360 12.72 -13.94 -8.56
N HIS A 361 12.73 -14.64 -7.44
CA HIS A 361 11.68 -15.61 -7.10
C HIS A 361 10.37 -14.88 -6.72
N LEU A 362 10.47 -13.79 -5.95
CA LEU A 362 9.31 -12.97 -5.63
C LEU A 362 8.62 -12.42 -6.88
N ASN A 363 9.40 -11.94 -7.87
CA ASN A 363 8.86 -11.48 -9.16
C ASN A 363 8.14 -12.60 -9.92
N ARG A 364 8.71 -13.83 -9.93
CA ARG A 364 8.05 -14.99 -10.56
C ARG A 364 6.74 -15.35 -9.86
N PHE A 365 6.74 -15.40 -8.54
CA PHE A 365 5.51 -15.68 -7.77
C PHE A 365 4.46 -14.60 -7.98
N ALA A 366 4.84 -13.33 -7.99
CA ALA A 366 3.93 -12.22 -8.26
C ALA A 366 3.33 -12.31 -9.67
N ALA A 367 4.13 -12.64 -10.69
CA ALA A 367 3.65 -12.81 -12.06
C ALA A 367 2.68 -14.01 -12.18
N ILE A 368 2.99 -15.14 -11.54
CA ILE A 368 2.10 -16.33 -11.55
C ILE A 368 0.81 -16.02 -10.78
N SER A 369 0.91 -15.36 -9.61
CA SER A 369 -0.24 -14.94 -8.82
C SER A 369 -1.16 -14.01 -9.60
N LEU A 370 -0.59 -13.04 -10.31
CA LEU A 370 -1.35 -12.12 -11.18
C LEU A 370 -2.05 -12.90 -12.31
N GLY A 371 -1.34 -13.80 -12.98
CA GLY A 371 -1.94 -14.65 -14.02
C GLY A 371 -3.07 -15.53 -13.49
N LEU A 372 -2.89 -16.13 -12.30
CA LEU A 372 -3.91 -16.93 -11.62
C LEU A 372 -5.12 -16.06 -11.23
N ASN A 373 -4.88 -14.86 -10.68
CA ASN A 373 -5.93 -13.91 -10.36
C ASN A 373 -6.77 -13.55 -11.60
N ILE A 374 -6.13 -13.18 -12.70
CA ILE A 374 -6.82 -12.86 -13.96
C ILE A 374 -7.62 -14.06 -14.45
N ALA A 375 -7.04 -15.27 -14.49
CA ALA A 375 -7.72 -16.46 -14.96
C ALA A 375 -8.97 -16.78 -14.13
N VAL A 376 -8.86 -16.74 -12.80
CA VAL A 376 -9.99 -17.02 -11.90
C VAL A 376 -11.06 -15.91 -11.98
N ASN A 377 -10.65 -14.63 -12.11
CA ASN A 377 -11.59 -13.54 -12.34
C ASN A 377 -12.42 -13.75 -13.61
N LEU A 378 -11.76 -14.05 -14.74
CA LEU A 378 -12.44 -14.27 -16.02
C LEU A 378 -13.43 -15.45 -15.96
N LEU A 379 -13.13 -16.46 -15.14
CA LEU A 379 -14.00 -17.63 -14.96
C LEU A 379 -15.18 -17.36 -14.02
N LEU A 380 -14.94 -16.65 -12.91
CA LEU A 380 -15.94 -16.53 -11.84
C LEU A 380 -16.77 -15.24 -11.91
N ILE A 381 -16.22 -14.13 -12.39
CA ILE A 381 -16.96 -12.86 -12.45
C ILE A 381 -18.26 -12.96 -13.27
N PRO A 382 -18.30 -13.59 -14.47
CA PRO A 382 -19.52 -13.64 -15.26
C PRO A 382 -20.71 -14.30 -14.55
N ARG A 383 -20.43 -15.17 -13.56
CA ARG A 383 -21.49 -15.90 -12.80
C ARG A 383 -21.73 -15.32 -11.42
N TYR A 384 -20.69 -14.79 -10.77
CA TYR A 384 -20.73 -14.46 -9.34
C TYR A 384 -20.41 -12.99 -9.06
N GLY A 385 -20.10 -12.17 -10.05
CA GLY A 385 -19.78 -10.74 -9.88
C GLY A 385 -18.68 -10.50 -8.84
N ALA A 386 -18.95 -9.63 -7.86
CA ALA A 386 -18.03 -9.26 -6.79
C ALA A 386 -17.57 -10.47 -5.95
N LEU A 387 -18.46 -11.44 -5.70
CA LEU A 387 -18.10 -12.68 -5.01
C LEU A 387 -17.09 -13.50 -5.80
N GLY A 388 -17.20 -13.54 -7.13
CA GLY A 388 -16.23 -14.17 -8.01
C GLY A 388 -14.85 -13.54 -7.90
N SER A 389 -14.79 -12.21 -7.89
CA SER A 389 -13.54 -11.45 -7.66
C SER A 389 -12.95 -11.69 -6.26
N ALA A 390 -13.80 -11.83 -5.24
CA ALA A 390 -13.35 -12.17 -3.89
C ALA A 390 -12.61 -13.51 -3.83
N TRP A 391 -13.16 -14.54 -4.49
CA TRP A 391 -12.50 -15.84 -4.63
C TRP A 391 -11.21 -15.77 -5.46
N ALA A 392 -11.18 -14.99 -6.53
CA ALA A 392 -9.99 -14.79 -7.34
C ALA A 392 -8.85 -14.16 -6.53
N SER A 393 -9.14 -13.08 -5.80
CA SER A 393 -8.20 -12.43 -4.88
C SER A 393 -7.68 -13.39 -3.82
N LEU A 394 -8.57 -14.11 -3.13
CA LEU A 394 -8.19 -15.06 -2.07
C LEU A 394 -7.31 -16.19 -2.61
N THR A 395 -7.64 -16.74 -3.78
CA THR A 395 -6.87 -17.80 -4.44
C THR A 395 -5.46 -17.33 -4.78
N ALA A 396 -5.35 -16.15 -5.39
CA ALA A 396 -4.07 -15.58 -5.77
C ALA A 396 -3.20 -15.20 -4.55
N GLN A 397 -3.81 -14.65 -3.49
CA GLN A 397 -3.14 -14.34 -2.23
C GLN A 397 -2.64 -15.62 -1.53
N SER A 398 -3.46 -16.68 -1.53
CA SER A 398 -3.10 -17.98 -0.95
C SER A 398 -1.95 -18.62 -1.71
N PHE A 399 -1.97 -18.60 -3.05
CA PHE A 399 -0.86 -19.08 -3.86
C PHE A 399 0.45 -18.33 -3.53
N MET A 400 0.39 -16.99 -3.49
CA MET A 400 1.54 -16.15 -3.18
C MET A 400 2.14 -16.49 -1.81
N ALA A 401 1.29 -16.62 -0.80
CA ALA A 401 1.68 -16.95 0.58
C ALA A 401 2.33 -18.34 0.67
N VAL A 402 1.70 -19.36 0.07
CA VAL A 402 2.21 -20.74 0.07
C VAL A 402 3.54 -20.83 -0.68
N ALA A 403 3.66 -20.19 -1.85
CA ALA A 403 4.90 -20.18 -2.62
C ALA A 403 6.06 -19.52 -1.86
N GLN A 404 5.81 -18.39 -1.20
CA GLN A 404 6.83 -17.70 -0.39
C GLN A 404 7.21 -18.50 0.85
N LEU A 405 6.24 -19.06 1.56
CA LEU A 405 6.45 -19.91 2.73
C LEU A 405 7.30 -21.14 2.36
N ALA A 406 6.90 -21.87 1.31
CA ALA A 406 7.62 -23.07 0.86
C ALA A 406 9.08 -22.75 0.47
N LEU A 407 9.27 -21.65 -0.27
CA LEU A 407 10.61 -21.20 -0.65
C LEU A 407 11.45 -20.80 0.57
N ALA A 408 10.88 -20.07 1.52
CA ALA A 408 11.56 -19.65 2.74
C ALA A 408 11.98 -20.86 3.59
N ILE A 409 11.08 -21.84 3.79
CA ILE A 409 11.41 -23.10 4.51
C ILE A 409 12.59 -23.78 3.84
N ARG A 410 12.58 -23.91 2.51
CA ARG A 410 13.64 -24.59 1.76
C ARG A 410 14.99 -23.87 1.83
N LEU A 411 15.01 -22.55 1.60
CA LEU A 411 16.25 -21.76 1.50
C LEU A 411 16.90 -21.52 2.86
N PHE A 412 16.10 -21.18 3.86
CA PHE A 412 16.60 -20.88 5.20
C PHE A 412 16.62 -22.12 6.10
N ARG A 413 16.15 -23.27 5.59
CA ARG A 413 16.07 -24.55 6.32
C ARG A 413 15.39 -24.37 7.68
N LEU A 414 14.23 -23.68 7.66
CA LEU A 414 13.47 -23.41 8.87
C LEU A 414 13.01 -24.74 9.50
N PRO A 415 13.36 -25.00 10.75
CA PRO A 415 12.97 -26.25 11.40
C PRO A 415 11.46 -26.24 11.71
N PRO A 416 10.81 -27.41 11.81
CA PRO A 416 9.38 -27.50 12.14
C PRO A 416 9.01 -26.79 13.44
N ASN A 417 9.93 -26.70 14.39
CA ASN A 417 9.77 -25.98 15.65
C ASN A 417 9.53 -24.48 15.47
N THR A 418 9.90 -23.88 14.33
CA THR A 418 9.57 -22.49 13.99
C THR A 418 8.06 -22.27 13.97
N PHE A 419 7.31 -23.29 13.61
CA PHE A 419 5.84 -23.27 13.48
C PHE A 419 5.12 -23.91 14.69
N ARG A 420 5.85 -24.22 15.76
CA ARG A 420 5.28 -24.71 17.01
C ARG A 420 4.60 -23.57 17.74
N LEU A 421 3.44 -23.84 18.35
CA LEU A 421 2.76 -22.86 19.21
C LEU A 421 3.72 -22.36 20.31
N PRO A 422 3.81 -21.05 20.53
CA PRO A 422 4.71 -20.49 21.52
C PRO A 422 4.33 -20.99 22.91
N GLN A 423 5.32 -21.47 23.65
CA GLN A 423 5.15 -21.81 25.07
C GLN A 423 5.26 -20.52 25.91
N MET A 424 4.65 -20.52 27.11
CA MET A 424 4.74 -19.38 28.02
C MET A 424 6.17 -18.96 28.37
N SER A 425 7.13 -19.91 28.30
CA SER A 425 8.55 -19.66 28.42
C SER A 425 9.10 -18.75 27.32
N ASP A 426 8.64 -18.95 26.08
CA ASP A 426 9.10 -18.20 24.90
C ASP A 426 8.62 -16.76 24.98
N ILE A 427 7.37 -16.55 25.39
CA ILE A 427 6.76 -15.22 25.61
C ILE A 427 7.52 -14.46 26.72
N LYS A 428 7.84 -15.13 27.83
CA LYS A 428 8.65 -14.53 28.92
C LYS A 428 10.06 -14.14 28.45
N GLN A 429 10.68 -14.94 27.60
CA GLN A 429 12.00 -14.67 27.03
C GLN A 429 11.98 -13.46 26.10
N ILE A 430 10.93 -13.31 25.29
CA ILE A 430 10.71 -12.16 24.41
C ILE A 430 10.53 -10.88 25.23
N ILE A 431 9.69 -10.90 26.26
CA ILE A 431 9.48 -9.77 27.16
C ILE A 431 10.78 -9.38 27.86
N LYS A 432 11.59 -10.37 28.24
CA LYS A 432 12.90 -10.14 28.85
C LYS A 432 13.89 -9.49 27.87
N ILE A 433 13.95 -9.95 26.62
CA ILE A 433 14.79 -9.36 25.57
C ILE A 433 14.39 -7.91 25.28
N ILE A 434 13.09 -7.63 25.21
CA ILE A 434 12.56 -6.27 25.01
C ILE A 434 12.92 -5.37 26.21
N LYS A 435 12.81 -5.86 27.44
CA LYS A 435 13.22 -5.13 28.67
C LYS A 435 14.72 -4.89 28.71
N THR A 436 15.52 -5.92 28.46
CA THR A 436 17.00 -5.82 28.50
C THR A 436 17.54 -4.89 27.43
N ASN A 437 16.93 -4.86 26.24
CA ASN A 437 17.25 -3.86 25.21
C ASN A 437 16.81 -2.42 25.58
N ASN A 438 15.80 -2.27 26.42
CA ASN A 438 15.42 -0.95 26.96
C ASN A 438 16.35 -0.46 28.06
N ASP A 439 16.98 -1.37 28.82
CA ASP A 439 17.93 -1.03 29.89
C ASP A 439 19.36 -0.78 29.36
N THR A 440 19.65 -1.23 28.13
CA THR A 440 20.94 -0.99 27.44
C THR A 440 20.86 0.16 26.40
N LEU A 441 19.73 0.83 26.27
CA LEU A 441 19.46 2.01 25.45
C LEU A 441 19.20 3.24 26.33
#